data_dbce76c7f151da49077dfa1eb91d6745
#
_entry.id   dbce76c7f151da49077dfa1eb91d6745
#
_cell.length_a   1.000
_cell.length_b   1.000
_cell.length_c   1.000
_cell.angle_alpha   90.00
_cell.angle_beta   90.00
_cell.angle_gamma   90.00
#
_symmetry.space_group_name_H-M   'P 1'
#
loop_
_entity.id
_entity.type
_entity.pdbx_description
1 polymer ?
#
loop_
_entity_poly.entity_id
_entity_poly.type
_entity_poly.pdbx_seq_one_letter_code
_entity_poly.pdbx_strand_id
1 'polypeptide(L)'
;DKVYKLQGAATCIDNSNGLIVAIVGGRKQKSITGYTLNRAYQSYRQPGSCFKPIAVYTPQLERGYTPDSIVDDTYFNGGPHNADGSYAGKISLRYAVEKSKNVIAWKLFQELTPEVGLSYPIKMGFANITDSDYYPAASLGGLTNGVTTVEMASAFATIENDGVFREPTCISKITDADGKTIVNNKNNRREKQVYKKNAARMMTSILQGVLVSGTARGNALDNMSCAGKTGTTSDKKDGWFCGYTPYYTTTVWVGYDNPKTISDLYGNTYPLRIWREFMSDIHQGLKNVEFKSYDGEK
;
A
#
# COMPACT_ATOMS: atom_id res chain seq x y z
N ASP A 1 14.23 17.69 -26.72
CA ASP A 1 13.49 16.53 -26.19
C ASP A 1 12.77 16.93 -24.92
N LYS A 2 11.43 17.02 -24.97
CA LYS A 2 10.63 17.22 -23.78
C LYS A 2 10.55 15.88 -23.02
N VAL A 3 11.54 15.62 -22.18
CA VAL A 3 11.44 14.56 -21.19
C VAL A 3 10.35 14.95 -20.21
N TYR A 4 9.34 14.11 -20.01
CA TYR A 4 8.34 14.34 -18.99
C TYR A 4 9.02 14.33 -17.61
N LYS A 5 9.09 15.49 -16.99
CA LYS A 5 9.73 15.62 -15.68
C LYS A 5 8.95 14.87 -14.59
N LEU A 6 7.62 15.05 -14.58
CA LEU A 6 6.73 14.34 -13.66
C LEU A 6 6.46 12.92 -14.20
N GLN A 7 6.71 11.93 -13.37
CA GLN A 7 6.56 10.51 -13.68
C GLN A 7 5.46 9.88 -12.83
N GLY A 8 5.07 8.67 -13.21
CA GLY A 8 4.18 7.83 -12.45
C GLY A 8 4.46 6.36 -12.76
N ALA A 9 4.20 5.50 -11.81
CA ALA A 9 4.29 4.06 -11.97
C ALA A 9 3.10 3.39 -11.28
N ALA A 10 2.69 2.25 -11.80
CA ALA A 10 1.59 1.49 -11.25
C ALA A 10 1.82 -0.01 -11.38
N THR A 11 1.28 -0.77 -10.44
CA THR A 11 1.26 -2.23 -10.47
C THR A 11 -0.13 -2.70 -10.08
N CYS A 12 -0.72 -3.62 -10.86
CA CYS A 12 -1.98 -4.26 -10.57
C CYS A 12 -1.80 -5.76 -10.41
N ILE A 13 -2.36 -6.32 -9.35
CA ILE A 13 -2.35 -7.75 -9.00
C ILE A 13 -3.78 -8.29 -9.05
N ASP A 14 -3.96 -9.44 -9.67
CA ASP A 14 -5.18 -10.24 -9.59
C ASP A 14 -5.20 -10.98 -8.24
N ASN A 15 -6.14 -10.61 -7.37
CA ASN A 15 -6.24 -11.14 -6.01
C ASN A 15 -6.62 -12.63 -5.98
N SER A 16 -7.25 -13.15 -7.03
CA SER A 16 -7.63 -14.57 -7.11
C SER A 16 -6.42 -15.50 -7.16
N ASN A 17 -5.31 -15.03 -7.74
CA ASN A 17 -4.11 -15.84 -7.98
C ASN A 17 -2.79 -15.15 -7.61
N GLY A 18 -2.80 -13.84 -7.31
CA GLY A 18 -1.63 -13.05 -6.94
C GLY A 18 -0.68 -12.74 -8.10
N LEU A 19 -1.09 -12.92 -9.35
CA LEU A 19 -0.27 -12.55 -10.52
C LEU A 19 -0.32 -11.05 -10.76
N ILE A 20 0.80 -10.47 -11.17
CA ILE A 20 0.84 -9.13 -11.72
C ILE A 20 0.18 -9.19 -13.11
N VAL A 21 -0.97 -8.51 -13.26
CA VAL A 21 -1.73 -8.48 -14.52
C VAL A 21 -1.53 -7.19 -15.31
N ALA A 22 -1.06 -6.13 -14.65
CA ALA A 22 -0.66 -4.90 -15.31
C ALA A 22 0.49 -4.22 -14.57
N ILE A 23 1.43 -3.65 -15.32
CA ILE A 23 2.56 -2.89 -14.81
C ILE A 23 2.84 -1.71 -15.73
N VAL A 24 2.97 -0.52 -15.15
CA VAL A 24 3.31 0.72 -15.86
C VAL A 24 4.53 1.34 -15.20
N GLY A 25 5.65 1.38 -15.92
CA GLY A 25 6.94 1.86 -15.40
C GLY A 25 7.21 3.34 -15.63
N GLY A 26 6.28 4.10 -16.21
CA GLY A 26 6.47 5.53 -16.47
C GLY A 26 5.49 6.08 -17.49
N ARG A 27 5.56 7.40 -17.69
CA ARG A 27 4.75 8.08 -18.72
C ARG A 27 5.30 7.79 -20.11
N LYS A 28 4.42 7.84 -21.13
CA LYS A 28 4.76 7.62 -22.54
C LYS A 28 5.96 8.47 -22.97
N GLN A 29 6.99 7.83 -23.50
CA GLN A 29 8.14 8.48 -24.11
C GLN A 29 7.89 8.65 -25.61
N LYS A 30 8.36 9.77 -26.18
CA LYS A 30 8.21 10.05 -27.61
C LYS A 30 9.11 9.19 -28.49
N SER A 31 10.25 8.79 -27.97
CA SER A 31 11.23 7.94 -28.64
C SER A 31 11.74 6.92 -27.64
N ILE A 32 11.62 5.65 -28.00
CA ILE A 32 12.16 4.54 -27.20
C ILE A 32 13.33 3.97 -28.01
N THR A 33 14.53 4.37 -27.64
CA THR A 33 15.77 3.79 -28.17
C THR A 33 16.49 3.06 -27.04
N GLY A 34 16.51 1.74 -27.06
CA GLY A 34 17.15 0.91 -26.06
C GLY A 34 16.30 0.65 -24.79
N TYR A 35 16.97 0.29 -23.71
CA TYR A 35 16.32 -0.04 -22.44
C TYR A 35 15.82 1.21 -21.73
N THR A 36 14.57 1.16 -21.25
CA THR A 36 13.95 2.24 -20.48
C THR A 36 13.73 1.80 -19.03
N LEU A 37 13.81 2.77 -18.11
CA LEU A 37 13.59 2.52 -16.69
C LEU A 37 12.12 2.12 -16.42
N ASN A 38 11.91 0.94 -15.89
CA ASN A 38 10.62 0.53 -15.36
C ASN A 38 10.54 0.88 -13.86
N ARG A 39 9.95 2.02 -13.54
CA ARG A 39 9.89 2.55 -12.17
C ARG A 39 9.05 1.70 -11.23
N ALA A 40 8.20 0.84 -11.78
CA ALA A 40 7.34 0.02 -10.96
C ALA A 40 8.11 -1.02 -10.12
N TYR A 41 9.30 -1.43 -10.56
CA TYR A 41 10.15 -2.37 -9.81
C TYR A 41 11.64 -1.98 -9.72
N GLN A 42 12.08 -0.93 -10.46
CA GLN A 42 13.47 -0.48 -10.47
C GLN A 42 13.68 0.84 -9.71
N SER A 43 12.60 1.57 -9.40
CA SER A 43 12.69 2.82 -8.64
C SER A 43 12.12 2.63 -7.24
N TYR A 44 12.99 2.81 -6.25
CA TYR A 44 12.63 2.77 -4.85
C TYR A 44 12.32 4.18 -4.37
N ARG A 45 11.14 4.36 -3.77
CA ARG A 45 10.60 5.66 -3.35
C ARG A 45 9.98 5.53 -1.96
N GLN A 46 10.07 6.60 -1.17
CA GLN A 46 9.47 6.60 0.17
C GLN A 46 7.94 6.50 0.07
N PRO A 47 7.31 5.47 0.69
CA PRO A 47 5.87 5.23 0.56
C PRO A 47 5.02 6.19 1.39
N GLY A 48 5.63 6.95 2.31
CA GLY A 48 4.89 7.77 3.25
C GLY A 48 3.86 6.93 4.02
N SER A 49 2.72 7.53 4.32
CA SER A 49 1.67 6.90 5.14
C SER A 49 1.06 5.62 4.56
N CYS A 50 1.35 5.24 3.30
CA CYS A 50 0.96 3.92 2.78
C CYS A 50 1.69 2.76 3.48
N PHE A 51 2.80 3.03 4.16
CA PHE A 51 3.54 2.01 4.91
C PHE A 51 2.91 1.65 6.27
N LYS A 52 2.11 2.56 6.84
CA LYS A 52 1.48 2.41 8.18
C LYS A 52 0.65 1.11 8.32
N PRO A 53 -0.25 0.75 7.39
CA PRO A 53 -0.98 -0.51 7.47
C PRO A 53 -0.07 -1.73 7.51
N ILE A 54 1.06 -1.70 6.80
CA ILE A 54 1.95 -2.84 6.61
C ILE A 54 2.79 -3.11 7.85
N ALA A 55 3.46 -2.08 8.37
CA ALA A 55 4.48 -2.23 9.41
C ALA A 55 3.99 -1.88 10.83
N VAL A 56 2.82 -1.22 10.95
CA VAL A 56 2.34 -0.75 12.26
C VAL A 56 0.98 -1.34 12.60
N TYR A 57 -0.05 -1.01 11.84
CA TYR A 57 -1.43 -1.24 12.28
C TYR A 57 -1.86 -2.70 12.17
N THR A 58 -1.59 -3.39 11.05
CA THR A 58 -1.93 -4.82 10.93
C THR A 58 -1.17 -5.66 11.96
N PRO A 59 0.16 -5.44 12.20
CA PRO A 59 0.86 -6.07 13.31
C PRO A 59 0.25 -5.81 14.70
N GLN A 60 -0.20 -4.60 14.99
CA GLN A 60 -0.84 -4.29 16.28
C GLN A 60 -2.23 -4.94 16.42
N LEU A 61 -3.00 -5.02 15.34
CA LEU A 61 -4.27 -5.77 15.34
C LEU A 61 -4.05 -7.27 15.63
N GLU A 62 -2.91 -7.86 15.21
CA GLU A 62 -2.55 -9.23 15.61
C GLU A 62 -2.25 -9.39 17.07
N ARG A 63 -1.81 -8.33 17.73
CA ARG A 63 -1.40 -8.30 19.15
C ARG A 63 -2.54 -7.94 20.10
N GLY A 64 -3.75 -7.79 19.58
CA GLY A 64 -4.95 -7.61 20.40
C GLY A 64 -5.60 -6.22 20.29
N TYR A 65 -5.02 -5.29 19.52
CA TYR A 65 -5.77 -4.10 19.17
C TYR A 65 -6.96 -4.46 18.27
N THR A 66 -8.01 -3.66 18.37
CA THR A 66 -9.22 -3.75 17.52
C THR A 66 -9.46 -2.41 16.84
N PRO A 67 -10.31 -2.34 15.82
CA PRO A 67 -10.69 -1.06 15.21
C PRO A 67 -11.20 -0.02 16.22
N ASP A 68 -11.83 -0.48 17.30
CA ASP A 68 -12.42 0.38 18.34
C ASP A 68 -11.49 0.67 19.52
N SER A 69 -10.29 0.07 19.56
CA SER A 69 -9.30 0.35 20.60
C SER A 69 -9.01 1.84 20.68
N ILE A 70 -9.05 2.38 21.90
CA ILE A 70 -8.75 3.80 22.14
C ILE A 70 -7.25 4.03 22.15
N VAL A 71 -6.80 4.97 21.33
CA VAL A 71 -5.41 5.42 21.19
C VAL A 71 -5.32 6.92 21.45
N ASP A 72 -4.14 7.39 21.85
CA ASP A 72 -3.94 8.76 22.31
C ASP A 72 -3.15 9.61 21.28
N ASP A 73 -3.87 10.47 20.57
CA ASP A 73 -3.34 11.43 19.60
C ASP A 73 -2.96 12.76 20.26
N THR A 74 -2.07 12.73 21.25
CA THR A 74 -1.53 13.92 21.89
C THR A 74 -0.09 14.15 21.51
N TYR A 75 0.29 15.41 21.36
CA TYR A 75 1.68 15.82 21.13
C TYR A 75 2.60 15.28 22.25
N PHE A 76 3.81 14.92 21.88
CA PHE A 76 4.89 14.62 22.80
C PHE A 76 6.23 15.12 22.25
N ASN A 77 7.14 15.49 23.14
CA ASN A 77 8.44 16.01 22.75
C ASN A 77 9.27 14.95 22.00
N GLY A 78 9.86 15.33 20.85
CA GLY A 78 10.59 14.41 19.98
C GLY A 78 9.72 13.54 19.08
N GLY A 79 8.39 13.66 19.14
CA GLY A 79 7.46 12.98 18.26
C GLY A 79 7.15 13.74 16.97
N PRO A 80 6.51 13.08 16.00
CA PRO A 80 6.12 13.71 14.74
C PRO A 80 4.92 14.64 14.93
N HIS A 81 4.78 15.62 14.05
CA HIS A 81 3.53 16.36 13.90
C HIS A 81 2.53 15.58 13.03
N ASN A 82 1.25 15.70 13.32
CA ASN A 82 0.20 15.27 12.41
C ASN A 82 0.19 16.16 11.16
N ALA A 83 -0.12 15.56 10.00
CA ALA A 83 -0.10 16.29 8.73
C ALA A 83 -1.12 17.44 8.65
N ASP A 84 -2.21 17.35 9.41
CA ASP A 84 -3.25 18.38 9.54
C ASP A 84 -2.95 19.40 10.66
N GLY A 85 -1.82 19.27 11.36
CA GLY A 85 -1.42 20.12 12.48
C GLY A 85 -2.28 19.97 13.74
N SER A 86 -3.25 19.06 13.74
CA SER A 86 -4.21 18.88 14.85
C SER A 86 -3.93 17.61 15.66
N TYR A 87 -4.33 17.67 16.94
CA TYR A 87 -4.25 16.53 17.87
C TYR A 87 -5.65 16.28 18.43
N ALA A 88 -6.14 15.05 18.25
CA ALA A 88 -7.54 14.71 18.56
C ALA A 88 -7.72 14.06 19.95
N GLY A 89 -6.64 13.90 20.73
CA GLY A 89 -6.70 13.25 22.03
C GLY A 89 -7.05 11.77 21.94
N LYS A 90 -7.94 11.29 22.80
CA LYS A 90 -8.39 9.90 22.80
C LYS A 90 -9.36 9.64 21.66
N ILE A 91 -8.96 8.80 20.70
CA ILE A 91 -9.72 8.44 19.51
C ILE A 91 -9.67 6.92 19.27
N SER A 92 -10.56 6.40 18.44
CA SER A 92 -10.46 5.00 18.01
C SER A 92 -9.29 4.79 17.06
N LEU A 93 -8.74 3.57 17.05
CA LEU A 93 -7.72 3.17 16.09
C LEU A 93 -8.21 3.33 14.64
N ARG A 94 -9.48 2.99 14.37
CA ARG A 94 -10.15 3.21 13.08
C ARG A 94 -10.01 4.67 12.65
N TYR A 95 -10.43 5.61 13.48
CA TYR A 95 -10.33 7.04 13.18
C TYR A 95 -8.88 7.49 12.94
N ALA A 96 -7.94 7.01 13.76
CA ALA A 96 -6.52 7.34 13.61
C ALA A 96 -5.95 6.91 12.25
N VAL A 97 -6.33 5.72 11.78
CA VAL A 97 -5.91 5.19 10.47
C VAL A 97 -6.60 5.93 9.32
N GLU A 98 -7.91 6.15 9.40
CA GLU A 98 -8.71 6.87 8.39
C GLU A 98 -8.18 8.30 8.19
N LYS A 99 -7.86 8.99 9.28
CA LYS A 99 -7.26 10.35 9.26
C LYS A 99 -5.74 10.34 9.10
N SER A 100 -5.14 9.16 9.05
CA SER A 100 -3.69 8.98 8.85
C SER A 100 -2.82 9.69 9.90
N LYS A 101 -3.24 9.71 11.18
CA LYS A 101 -2.54 10.37 12.27
C LYS A 101 -1.11 9.84 12.43
N ASN A 102 -0.14 10.74 12.43
CA ASN A 102 1.28 10.39 12.50
C ASN A 102 1.70 9.99 13.91
N VAL A 103 1.22 10.72 14.90
CA VAL A 103 1.53 10.49 16.32
C VAL A 103 1.16 9.07 16.74
N ILE A 104 -0.01 8.60 16.32
CA ILE A 104 -0.47 7.25 16.65
C ILE A 104 0.39 6.18 15.98
N ALA A 105 0.70 6.34 14.68
CA ALA A 105 1.56 5.40 13.99
C ALA A 105 2.93 5.29 14.66
N TRP A 106 3.51 6.41 15.05
CA TRP A 106 4.80 6.46 15.73
C TRP A 106 4.77 5.78 17.09
N LYS A 107 3.81 6.13 17.98
CA LYS A 107 3.67 5.52 19.30
C LYS A 107 3.47 4.01 19.22
N LEU A 108 2.56 3.56 18.33
CA LEU A 108 2.27 2.13 18.17
C LEU A 108 3.45 1.35 17.55
N PHE A 109 4.25 1.98 16.71
CA PHE A 109 5.44 1.36 16.16
C PHE A 109 6.56 1.24 17.22
N GLN A 110 6.71 2.23 18.10
CA GLN A 110 7.63 2.14 19.23
C GLN A 110 7.20 1.05 20.22
N GLU A 111 5.90 0.92 20.48
CA GLU A 111 5.34 -0.15 21.32
C GLU A 111 5.56 -1.54 20.70
N LEU A 112 5.39 -1.65 19.38
CA LEU A 112 5.62 -2.87 18.61
C LEU A 112 7.10 -3.25 18.57
N THR A 113 7.99 -2.31 18.59
CA THR A 113 9.40 -2.20 18.24
C THR A 113 9.65 -2.20 16.72
N PRO A 114 10.65 -1.43 16.24
CA PRO A 114 11.00 -1.40 14.83
C PRO A 114 11.33 -2.79 14.25
N GLU A 115 12.01 -3.65 15.02
CA GLU A 115 12.39 -4.99 14.61
C GLU A 115 11.16 -5.86 14.29
N VAL A 116 10.17 -5.80 15.13
CA VAL A 116 8.92 -6.54 14.90
C VAL A 116 8.15 -5.93 13.73
N GLY A 117 7.97 -4.61 13.72
CA GLY A 117 7.24 -3.92 12.65
C GLY A 117 7.83 -4.16 11.26
N LEU A 118 9.15 -4.01 11.12
CA LEU A 118 9.84 -4.21 9.85
C LEU A 118 9.99 -5.70 9.45
N SER A 119 9.84 -6.64 10.39
CA SER A 119 9.84 -8.06 10.06
C SER A 119 8.73 -8.45 9.07
N TYR A 120 7.59 -7.74 9.07
CA TYR A 120 6.46 -8.03 8.19
C TYR A 120 6.75 -7.71 6.72
N PRO A 121 7.17 -6.48 6.33
CA PRO A 121 7.59 -6.21 4.96
C PRO A 121 8.78 -7.07 4.54
N ILE A 122 9.76 -7.36 5.42
CA ILE A 122 10.87 -8.28 5.12
C ILE A 122 10.34 -9.69 4.78
N LYS A 123 9.36 -10.20 5.53
CA LYS A 123 8.70 -11.48 5.23
C LYS A 123 8.00 -11.49 3.88
N MET A 124 7.61 -10.34 3.36
CA MET A 124 7.00 -10.13 2.04
C MET A 124 8.01 -9.75 0.95
N GLY A 125 9.31 -9.87 1.22
CA GLY A 125 10.36 -9.69 0.21
C GLY A 125 10.70 -8.24 -0.12
N PHE A 126 10.43 -7.28 0.76
CA PHE A 126 10.90 -5.91 0.59
C PHE A 126 12.44 -5.89 0.61
N ALA A 127 13.04 -5.51 -0.53
CA ALA A 127 14.45 -5.77 -0.79
C ALA A 127 15.42 -4.77 -0.13
N ASN A 128 14.95 -3.55 0.14
CA ASN A 128 15.83 -2.43 0.51
C ASN A 128 15.57 -1.87 1.91
N ILE A 129 15.04 -2.67 2.82
CA ILE A 129 15.01 -2.33 4.26
C ILE A 129 16.42 -2.56 4.81
N THR A 130 17.00 -1.53 5.41
CA THR A 130 18.39 -1.51 5.92
C THR A 130 18.39 -1.26 7.43
N ASP A 131 19.56 -1.46 8.07
CA ASP A 131 19.73 -1.19 9.50
C ASP A 131 19.37 0.25 9.89
N SER A 132 19.55 1.20 8.98
CA SER A 132 19.17 2.61 9.18
C SER A 132 17.66 2.85 9.23
N ASP A 133 16.84 1.85 8.87
CA ASP A 133 15.37 1.95 8.91
C ASP A 133 14.77 1.51 10.25
N TYR A 134 15.56 0.92 11.16
CA TYR A 134 15.10 0.49 12.48
C TYR A 134 14.92 1.67 13.45
N TYR A 135 14.25 2.73 12.95
CA TYR A 135 13.91 3.93 13.67
C TYR A 135 12.41 4.24 13.58
N PRO A 136 11.85 4.98 14.53
CA PRO A 136 10.41 5.30 14.53
C PRO A 136 9.91 6.00 13.26
N ALA A 137 10.77 6.72 12.52
CA ALA A 137 10.42 7.36 11.25
C ALA A 137 9.95 6.34 10.18
N ALA A 138 10.41 5.09 10.24
CA ALA A 138 9.93 4.02 9.37
C ALA A 138 8.42 3.79 9.49
N SER A 139 7.82 4.03 10.67
CA SER A 139 6.37 3.97 10.87
C SER A 139 5.58 4.87 9.93
N LEU A 140 6.18 5.97 9.48
CA LEU A 140 5.60 6.97 8.60
C LEU A 140 6.02 6.76 7.13
N GLY A 141 6.76 5.68 6.84
CA GLY A 141 7.32 5.41 5.52
C GLY A 141 8.57 6.22 5.19
N GLY A 142 9.23 6.78 6.20
CA GLY A 142 10.54 7.43 6.07
C GLY A 142 11.67 6.42 5.97
N LEU A 143 11.66 5.61 4.90
CA LEU A 143 12.67 4.58 4.65
C LEU A 143 13.88 5.16 3.91
N THR A 144 15.08 4.66 4.22
CA THR A 144 16.35 5.10 3.63
C THR A 144 16.35 5.01 2.11
N ASN A 145 16.05 3.83 1.59
CA ASN A 145 16.04 3.58 0.16
C ASN A 145 14.62 3.64 -0.44
N GLY A 146 13.58 3.44 0.37
CA GLY A 146 12.20 3.37 -0.08
C GLY A 146 11.80 2.00 -0.62
N VAL A 147 10.69 1.98 -1.37
CA VAL A 147 10.02 0.76 -1.86
C VAL A 147 9.54 0.94 -3.30
N THR A 148 9.21 -0.17 -3.96
CA THR A 148 8.64 -0.20 -5.31
C THR A 148 7.11 -0.31 -5.29
N THR A 149 6.45 0.00 -6.43
CA THR A 149 5.00 -0.24 -6.56
C THR A 149 4.66 -1.72 -6.56
N VAL A 150 5.58 -2.60 -7.00
CA VAL A 150 5.40 -4.06 -6.96
C VAL A 150 5.36 -4.54 -5.50
N GLU A 151 6.32 -4.13 -4.67
CA GLU A 151 6.36 -4.48 -3.24
C GLU A 151 5.10 -3.99 -2.51
N MET A 152 4.70 -2.73 -2.74
CA MET A 152 3.52 -2.16 -2.12
C MET A 152 2.23 -2.84 -2.58
N ALA A 153 2.08 -3.15 -3.87
CA ALA A 153 0.92 -3.89 -4.39
C ALA A 153 0.83 -5.28 -3.77
N SER A 154 1.96 -5.97 -3.66
CA SER A 154 2.04 -7.30 -3.03
C SER A 154 1.67 -7.28 -1.55
N ALA A 155 2.11 -6.27 -0.80
CA ALA A 155 1.78 -6.12 0.62
C ALA A 155 0.29 -5.82 0.84
N PHE A 156 -0.31 -4.95 0.02
CA PHE A 156 -1.74 -4.68 0.09
C PHE A 156 -2.59 -5.86 -0.38
N ALA A 157 -2.16 -6.59 -1.42
CA ALA A 157 -2.78 -7.86 -1.82
C ALA A 157 -2.69 -8.92 -0.72
N THR A 158 -1.63 -8.91 0.10
CA THR A 158 -1.51 -9.78 1.27
C THR A 158 -2.57 -9.47 2.33
N ILE A 159 -2.85 -8.17 2.59
CA ILE A 159 -3.91 -7.76 3.51
C ILE A 159 -5.29 -8.20 2.97
N GLU A 160 -5.56 -7.99 1.68
CA GLU A 160 -6.79 -8.41 1.02
C GLU A 160 -6.97 -9.94 1.09
N ASN A 161 -5.91 -10.71 0.88
CA ASN A 161 -5.89 -12.16 0.83
C ASN A 161 -5.81 -12.81 2.22
N ASP A 162 -6.59 -12.34 3.20
CA ASP A 162 -6.63 -12.91 4.56
C ASP A 162 -5.23 -13.03 5.23
N GLY A 163 -4.30 -12.14 4.88
CA GLY A 163 -2.93 -12.11 5.42
C GLY A 163 -1.95 -13.08 4.75
N VAL A 164 -2.35 -13.74 3.68
CA VAL A 164 -1.52 -14.71 2.95
C VAL A 164 -0.76 -14.00 1.83
N PHE A 165 0.56 -13.96 1.95
CA PHE A 165 1.47 -13.43 0.94
C PHE A 165 1.68 -14.41 -0.20
N ARG A 166 1.66 -13.88 -1.42
CA ARG A 166 2.06 -14.56 -2.64
C ARG A 166 3.20 -13.77 -3.30
N GLU A 167 4.31 -14.43 -3.63
CA GLU A 167 5.42 -13.76 -4.29
C GLU A 167 4.97 -13.15 -5.64
N PRO A 168 5.15 -11.84 -5.89
CA PRO A 168 4.66 -11.20 -7.10
C PRO A 168 5.40 -11.71 -8.34
N THR A 169 4.68 -12.09 -9.38
CA THR A 169 5.22 -12.46 -10.69
C THR A 169 4.23 -12.19 -11.81
N CYS A 170 4.72 -11.85 -13.00
CA CYS A 170 3.92 -11.77 -14.22
C CYS A 170 3.95 -13.08 -15.04
N ILE A 171 4.75 -14.07 -14.63
CA ILE A 171 4.88 -15.35 -15.31
C ILE A 171 3.75 -16.26 -14.83
N SER A 172 2.78 -16.54 -15.69
CA SER A 172 1.67 -17.45 -15.37
C SER A 172 2.05 -18.92 -15.55
N LYS A 173 2.82 -19.25 -16.61
CA LYS A 173 3.19 -20.62 -16.98
C LYS A 173 4.50 -20.62 -17.77
N ILE A 174 5.34 -21.63 -17.56
CA ILE A 174 6.50 -21.96 -18.39
C ILE A 174 6.35 -23.39 -18.88
N THR A 175 6.54 -23.63 -20.17
CA THR A 175 6.61 -24.96 -20.77
C THR A 175 7.97 -25.18 -21.43
N ASP A 176 8.41 -26.44 -21.54
CA ASP A 176 9.52 -26.83 -22.38
C ASP A 176 9.13 -26.88 -23.89
N ALA A 177 10.08 -27.28 -24.73
CA ALA A 177 9.88 -27.38 -26.18
C ALA A 177 8.82 -28.43 -26.58
N ASP A 178 8.61 -29.44 -25.75
CA ASP A 178 7.63 -30.51 -25.98
C ASP A 178 6.24 -30.17 -25.40
N GLY A 179 6.06 -28.95 -24.87
CA GLY A 179 4.81 -28.47 -24.30
C GLY A 179 4.54 -28.95 -22.86
N LYS A 180 5.46 -29.64 -22.23
CA LYS A 180 5.35 -30.07 -20.84
C LYS A 180 5.49 -28.87 -19.92
N THR A 181 4.59 -28.76 -18.95
CA THR A 181 4.60 -27.66 -17.97
C THR A 181 5.75 -27.82 -16.98
N ILE A 182 6.63 -26.81 -16.93
CA ILE A 182 7.73 -26.71 -15.97
C ILE A 182 7.27 -25.89 -14.76
N VAL A 183 6.57 -24.76 -14.99
CA VAL A 183 6.05 -23.86 -13.96
C VAL A 183 4.59 -23.54 -14.25
N ASN A 184 3.74 -23.55 -13.23
CA ASN A 184 2.35 -23.11 -13.31
C ASN A 184 2.01 -22.24 -12.09
N ASN A 185 2.22 -20.96 -12.21
CA ASN A 185 1.99 -20.01 -11.13
C ASN A 185 0.50 -19.64 -10.93
N LYS A 186 -0.40 -20.01 -11.83
CA LYS A 186 -1.83 -19.83 -11.59
C LYS A 186 -2.37 -20.75 -10.51
N ASN A 187 -1.86 -21.99 -10.45
CA ASN A 187 -2.42 -23.03 -9.61
C ASN A 187 -1.49 -23.49 -8.48
N ASN A 188 -0.17 -23.24 -8.58
CA ASN A 188 0.84 -23.76 -7.66
C ASN A 188 1.76 -22.63 -7.16
N ARG A 189 1.16 -21.58 -6.58
CA ARG A 189 1.94 -20.52 -5.95
C ARG A 189 2.39 -20.92 -4.55
N ARG A 190 3.62 -20.50 -4.21
CA ARG A 190 4.06 -20.54 -2.82
C ARG A 190 3.34 -19.47 -2.04
N GLU A 191 2.63 -19.90 -1.01
CA GLU A 191 1.90 -19.01 -0.10
C GLU A 191 2.56 -19.02 1.26
N LYS A 192 2.53 -17.85 1.92
CA LYS A 192 3.07 -17.68 3.27
C LYS A 192 2.11 -16.83 4.09
N GLN A 193 1.63 -17.36 5.22
CA GLN A 193 0.88 -16.54 6.16
C GLN A 193 1.82 -15.51 6.78
N VAL A 194 1.55 -14.23 6.55
CA VAL A 194 2.31 -13.09 7.09
C VAL A 194 1.55 -12.41 8.21
N TYR A 195 0.26 -12.15 8.02
CA TYR A 195 -0.62 -11.65 9.07
C TYR A 195 -1.67 -12.69 9.43
N LYS A 196 -2.14 -12.67 10.69
CA LYS A 196 -3.32 -13.46 11.06
C LYS A 196 -4.52 -12.99 10.25
N LYS A 197 -5.34 -13.93 9.81
CA LYS A 197 -6.54 -13.70 9.01
C LYS A 197 -7.44 -12.59 9.58
N ASN A 198 -7.75 -12.66 10.88
CA ASN A 198 -8.64 -11.68 11.51
C ASN A 198 -8.04 -10.27 11.54
N ALA A 199 -6.72 -10.14 11.75
CA ALA A 199 -6.03 -8.84 11.70
C ALA A 199 -6.07 -8.22 10.30
N ALA A 200 -5.86 -9.01 9.25
CA ALA A 200 -5.95 -8.57 7.86
C ALA A 200 -7.37 -8.09 7.52
N ARG A 201 -8.40 -8.79 7.97
CA ARG A 201 -9.80 -8.40 7.78
C ARG A 201 -10.16 -7.13 8.57
N MET A 202 -9.72 -7.02 9.83
CA MET A 202 -9.88 -5.77 10.62
C MET A 202 -9.22 -4.60 9.89
N MET A 203 -8.00 -4.79 9.34
CA MET A 203 -7.33 -3.74 8.57
C MET A 203 -8.11 -3.37 7.31
N THR A 204 -8.65 -4.34 6.59
CA THR A 204 -9.50 -4.10 5.40
C THR A 204 -10.74 -3.27 5.76
N SER A 205 -11.44 -3.63 6.83
CA SER A 205 -12.60 -2.85 7.33
C SER A 205 -12.22 -1.41 7.67
N ILE A 206 -11.06 -1.17 8.29
CA ILE A 206 -10.58 0.18 8.57
C ILE A 206 -10.23 0.92 7.27
N LEU A 207 -9.58 0.26 6.30
CA LEU A 207 -9.14 0.86 5.04
C LEU A 207 -10.32 1.20 4.11
N GLN A 208 -11.49 0.55 4.24
CA GLN A 208 -12.72 0.98 3.58
C GLN A 208 -13.13 2.38 4.08
N GLY A 209 -13.02 2.65 5.37
CA GLY A 209 -13.31 3.93 5.98
C GLY A 209 -12.44 5.08 5.45
N VAL A 210 -11.23 4.82 4.97
CA VAL A 210 -10.37 5.84 4.34
C VAL A 210 -11.03 6.48 3.13
N LEU A 211 -11.78 5.71 2.32
CA LEU A 211 -12.48 6.18 1.12
C LEU A 211 -13.85 6.80 1.45
N VAL A 212 -14.44 6.44 2.59
CA VAL A 212 -15.77 6.91 3.01
C VAL A 212 -15.67 8.21 3.82
N SER A 213 -14.85 8.23 4.86
CA SER A 213 -14.74 9.33 5.82
C SER A 213 -13.32 9.87 5.99
N GLY A 214 -12.31 9.13 5.49
CA GLY A 214 -10.89 9.39 5.71
C GLY A 214 -10.25 10.33 4.68
N THR A 215 -8.94 10.14 4.47
CA THR A 215 -8.10 10.99 3.62
C THR A 215 -8.41 10.88 2.12
N ALA A 216 -9.15 9.85 1.70
CA ALA A 216 -9.61 9.64 0.33
C ALA A 216 -11.13 9.78 0.17
N ARG A 217 -11.80 10.47 1.10
CA ARG A 217 -13.26 10.62 1.12
C ARG A 217 -13.83 11.01 -0.25
N GLY A 218 -14.94 10.34 -0.62
CA GLY A 218 -15.66 10.61 -1.86
C GLY A 218 -15.03 10.04 -3.13
N ASN A 219 -14.00 9.17 -2.98
CA ASN A 219 -13.34 8.53 -4.11
C ASN A 219 -13.46 7.00 -4.11
N ALA A 220 -14.44 6.46 -3.39
CA ALA A 220 -14.79 5.06 -3.53
C ALA A 220 -15.23 4.76 -4.97
N LEU A 221 -15.10 3.51 -5.39
CA LEU A 221 -15.61 3.05 -6.69
C LEU A 221 -17.13 2.97 -6.64
N ASP A 222 -17.76 3.29 -7.74
CA ASP A 222 -19.21 3.16 -7.87
C ASP A 222 -19.56 1.66 -7.94
N ASN A 223 -20.49 1.22 -7.10
CA ASN A 223 -20.99 -0.16 -7.05
C ASN A 223 -19.91 -1.24 -6.86
N MET A 224 -18.81 -0.92 -6.16
CA MET A 224 -17.76 -1.89 -5.87
C MET A 224 -17.14 -1.62 -4.49
N SER A 225 -17.14 -2.63 -3.62
CA SER A 225 -16.44 -2.54 -2.34
C SER A 225 -14.95 -2.35 -2.56
N CYS A 226 -14.40 -1.33 -1.93
CA CYS A 226 -12.98 -1.00 -2.08
C CYS A 226 -12.39 -0.46 -0.78
N ALA A 227 -11.10 -0.70 -0.62
CA ALA A 227 -10.30 -0.28 0.52
C ALA A 227 -8.99 0.33 0.03
N GLY A 228 -8.38 1.23 0.78
CA GLY A 228 -7.12 1.82 0.34
C GLY A 228 -6.50 2.78 1.33
N LYS A 229 -5.31 3.27 0.99
CA LYS A 229 -4.53 4.18 1.80
C LYS A 229 -3.80 5.21 0.94
N THR A 230 -3.84 6.46 1.36
CA THR A 230 -3.06 7.56 0.80
C THR A 230 -1.68 7.62 1.44
N GLY A 231 -0.67 7.97 0.66
CA GLY A 231 0.69 8.27 1.10
C GLY A 231 1.18 9.57 0.50
N THR A 232 1.81 10.40 1.30
CA THR A 232 2.47 11.64 0.88
C THR A 232 3.72 11.78 1.74
N THR A 233 4.87 12.04 1.12
CA THR A 233 6.09 12.34 1.85
C THR A 233 6.08 13.79 2.37
N SER A 234 6.85 14.07 3.43
CA SER A 234 6.84 15.36 4.14
C SER A 234 7.01 16.55 3.22
N ASP A 235 7.92 16.46 2.23
CA ASP A 235 8.20 17.52 1.28
C ASP A 235 7.36 17.41 -0.01
N LYS A 236 6.33 16.58 -0.03
CA LYS A 236 5.50 16.31 -1.22
C LYS A 236 6.32 15.92 -2.46
N LYS A 237 7.37 15.13 -2.26
CA LYS A 237 8.21 14.61 -3.35
C LYS A 237 7.63 13.36 -3.98
N ASP A 238 6.92 12.56 -3.17
CA ASP A 238 6.29 11.31 -3.56
C ASP A 238 4.84 11.28 -3.10
N GLY A 239 3.96 10.96 -4.02
CA GLY A 239 2.54 10.72 -3.78
C GLY A 239 2.20 9.27 -4.09
N TRP A 240 1.44 8.62 -3.22
CA TRP A 240 1.04 7.22 -3.33
C TRP A 240 -0.44 7.02 -3.06
N PHE A 241 -1.01 6.10 -3.79
CA PHE A 241 -2.26 5.48 -3.41
C PHE A 241 -2.17 3.97 -3.61
N CYS A 242 -2.46 3.22 -2.54
CA CYS A 242 -2.51 1.77 -2.55
C CYS A 242 -3.93 1.37 -2.22
N GLY A 243 -4.63 0.70 -3.13
CA GLY A 243 -6.02 0.33 -2.91
C GLY A 243 -6.39 -0.96 -3.62
N TYR A 244 -7.45 -1.58 -3.16
CA TYR A 244 -7.91 -2.86 -3.65
C TYR A 244 -9.43 -3.02 -3.55
N THR A 245 -9.92 -3.98 -4.31
CA THR A 245 -11.25 -4.57 -4.25
C THR A 245 -11.06 -6.08 -3.98
N PRO A 246 -12.12 -6.88 -3.82
CA PRO A 246 -11.97 -8.34 -3.79
C PRO A 246 -11.40 -8.96 -5.09
N TYR A 247 -11.32 -8.20 -6.17
CA TYR A 247 -10.80 -8.66 -7.47
C TYR A 247 -9.35 -8.29 -7.70
N TYR A 248 -8.99 -7.03 -7.49
CA TYR A 248 -7.68 -6.48 -7.88
C TYR A 248 -7.10 -5.58 -6.80
N THR A 249 -5.79 -5.64 -6.68
CA THR A 249 -4.99 -4.70 -5.88
C THR A 249 -4.14 -3.85 -6.79
N THR A 250 -4.28 -2.52 -6.70
CA THR A 250 -3.50 -1.58 -7.53
C THR A 250 -2.80 -0.55 -6.67
N THR A 251 -1.53 -0.35 -6.94
CA THR A 251 -0.69 0.68 -6.31
C THR A 251 -0.21 1.66 -7.35
N VAL A 252 -0.34 2.94 -7.08
CA VAL A 252 0.09 4.05 -7.94
C VAL A 252 1.04 4.95 -7.19
N TRP A 253 2.18 5.27 -7.82
CA TRP A 253 3.14 6.28 -7.40
C TRP A 253 3.21 7.41 -8.42
N VAL A 254 3.38 8.64 -7.93
CA VAL A 254 3.63 9.85 -8.74
C VAL A 254 4.75 10.65 -8.08
N GLY A 255 5.72 11.11 -8.88
CA GLY A 255 6.85 11.91 -8.42
C GLY A 255 7.85 12.24 -9.54
N TYR A 256 8.97 12.82 -9.19
CA TYR A 256 10.11 13.02 -10.10
C TYR A 256 11.18 11.95 -9.88
N ASP A 257 11.91 11.57 -10.93
CA ASP A 257 13.07 10.66 -10.82
C ASP A 257 14.11 11.23 -9.84
N ASN A 258 14.46 12.49 -10.00
CA ASN A 258 15.21 13.24 -9.01
C ASN A 258 14.20 13.93 -8.08
N PRO A 259 14.08 13.52 -6.80
CA PRO A 259 13.05 13.99 -5.90
C PRO A 259 12.99 15.50 -5.78
N LYS A 260 11.84 16.08 -6.11
CA LYS A 260 11.57 17.53 -5.98
C LYS A 260 10.17 17.72 -5.42
N THR A 261 9.98 18.77 -4.65
CA THR A 261 8.68 19.18 -4.14
C THR A 261 7.71 19.50 -5.29
N ILE A 262 6.49 18.99 -5.17
CA ILE A 262 5.37 19.24 -6.06
C ILE A 262 4.25 19.78 -5.19
N SER A 263 3.95 21.07 -5.30
CA SER A 263 3.09 21.83 -4.37
C SER A 263 1.70 21.22 -4.15
N ASP A 264 1.13 20.65 -5.19
CA ASP A 264 -0.21 20.05 -5.22
C ASP A 264 -0.21 18.50 -5.21
N LEU A 265 0.95 17.88 -4.95
CA LEU A 265 1.05 16.43 -4.84
C LEU A 265 0.66 15.98 -3.43
N TYR A 266 -0.43 15.25 -3.39
CA TYR A 266 -0.88 14.46 -2.25
C TYR A 266 -1.32 13.08 -2.72
N GLY A 267 -1.35 12.11 -1.82
CA GLY A 267 -1.81 10.76 -2.15
C GLY A 267 -3.26 10.72 -2.64
N ASN A 268 -4.08 11.68 -2.22
CA ASN A 268 -5.48 11.85 -2.65
C ASN A 268 -5.66 12.75 -3.89
N THR A 269 -4.59 13.18 -4.55
CA THR A 269 -4.66 13.93 -5.81
C THR A 269 -4.36 13.01 -7.00
N TYR A 270 -3.21 13.19 -7.67
CA TYR A 270 -2.87 12.41 -8.88
C TYR A 270 -2.88 10.89 -8.67
N PRO A 271 -2.25 10.32 -7.60
CA PRO A 271 -2.22 8.87 -7.46
C PRO A 271 -3.62 8.26 -7.30
N LEU A 272 -4.47 8.87 -6.46
CA LEU A 272 -5.84 8.40 -6.24
C LEU A 272 -6.69 8.51 -7.50
N ARG A 273 -6.57 9.62 -8.27
CA ARG A 273 -7.31 9.78 -9.53
C ARG A 273 -6.95 8.71 -10.55
N ILE A 274 -5.64 8.46 -10.74
CA ILE A 274 -5.15 7.40 -11.64
C ILE A 274 -5.69 6.04 -11.19
N TRP A 275 -5.60 5.76 -9.88
CA TRP A 275 -6.12 4.52 -9.31
C TRP A 275 -7.63 4.37 -9.57
N ARG A 276 -8.41 5.43 -9.27
CA ARG A 276 -9.87 5.39 -9.41
C ARG A 276 -10.30 5.19 -10.86
N GLU A 277 -9.73 5.93 -11.80
CA GLU A 277 -10.02 5.80 -13.24
C GLU A 277 -9.68 4.38 -13.72
N PHE A 278 -8.46 3.91 -13.48
CA PHE A 278 -8.03 2.57 -13.88
C PHE A 278 -8.91 1.47 -13.25
N MET A 279 -9.14 1.54 -11.95
CA MET A 279 -9.96 0.53 -11.26
C MET A 279 -11.42 0.58 -11.71
N SER A 280 -11.98 1.75 -11.97
CA SER A 280 -13.34 1.87 -12.53
C SER A 280 -13.46 1.16 -13.87
N ASP A 281 -12.47 1.35 -14.75
CA ASP A 281 -12.48 0.74 -16.09
C ASP A 281 -12.39 -0.78 -16.03
N ILE A 282 -11.47 -1.34 -15.23
CA ILE A 282 -11.28 -2.80 -15.16
C ILE A 282 -12.38 -3.52 -14.36
N HIS A 283 -13.26 -2.78 -13.66
CA HIS A 283 -14.40 -3.35 -12.95
C HIS A 283 -15.72 -3.23 -13.71
N GLN A 284 -15.72 -2.66 -14.92
CA GLN A 284 -16.93 -2.58 -15.74
C GLN A 284 -17.49 -3.99 -16.01
N GLY A 285 -18.76 -4.16 -15.68
CA GLY A 285 -19.46 -5.45 -15.84
C GLY A 285 -19.19 -6.49 -14.74
N LEU A 286 -18.30 -6.22 -13.78
CA LEU A 286 -18.12 -7.08 -12.61
C LEU A 286 -19.22 -6.83 -11.58
N LYS A 287 -19.65 -7.88 -10.92
CA LYS A 287 -20.60 -7.78 -9.79
C LYS A 287 -19.87 -7.27 -8.55
N ASN A 288 -20.55 -6.46 -7.73
CA ASN A 288 -20.02 -6.14 -6.42
C ASN A 288 -19.85 -7.40 -5.57
N VAL A 289 -18.69 -7.53 -4.95
CA VAL A 289 -18.40 -8.54 -3.92
C VAL A 289 -17.94 -7.79 -2.68
N GLU A 290 -18.58 -8.08 -1.56
CA GLU A 290 -18.20 -7.50 -0.28
C GLU A 290 -16.93 -8.19 0.27
N PHE A 291 -16.12 -7.42 1.00
CA PHE A 291 -15.03 -8.02 1.76
C PHE A 291 -15.57 -8.91 2.87
N LYS A 292 -14.80 -9.93 3.22
CA LYS A 292 -15.13 -10.80 4.34
C LYS A 292 -15.02 -10.05 5.66
N SER A 293 -16.03 -10.15 6.50
CA SER A 293 -16.02 -9.56 7.83
C SER A 293 -14.94 -10.18 8.73
N TYR A 294 -14.49 -9.40 9.71
CA TYR A 294 -13.62 -9.89 10.78
C TYR A 294 -14.45 -10.43 11.95
N ASP A 295 -13.86 -11.31 12.78
CA ASP A 295 -14.54 -11.87 13.94
C ASP A 295 -14.83 -10.76 14.97
N GLY A 296 -16.09 -10.57 15.32
CA GLY A 296 -16.56 -9.51 16.22
C GLY A 296 -16.97 -8.20 15.51
N GLU A 297 -16.99 -8.16 14.19
CA GLU A 297 -17.61 -7.04 13.44
C GLU A 297 -19.13 -7.03 13.66
N LYS A 298 -19.67 -5.85 14.06
CA LYS A 298 -21.09 -5.65 14.34
C LYS A 298 -21.82 -5.07 13.15
#